data_5dda794b20960198d6e1ae4c36caa1f7
#
_entry.id   5dda794b20960198d6e1ae4c36caa1f7
#
_cell.length_a   1.000
_cell.length_b   1.000
_cell.length_c   1.000
_cell.angle_alpha   90.00
_cell.angle_beta   90.00
_cell.angle_gamma   90.00
#
_symmetry.space_group_name_H-M   'P 1'
#
loop_
_entity.id
_entity.type
_entity.pdbx_description
1 polymer ?
#
loop_
_entity_poly.entity_id
_entity_poly.type
_entity_poly.pdbx_seq_one_letter_code
_entity_poly.pdbx_strand_id
1 'polypeptide(L)'
;HVSVPKFFFKALADLDGDDVKGIAFVMQNGVNDGPPISYAVSIDSVEKITGLDLFASVSDEVEVRIEAMHVIKPWQAQGDPFFGEVAPLKAPLPKGMYNTVQARYHVGNTVTICGTVVNTRRTQKANAIYLNLDRMHPHQDFYATVWDFNGPNFSYDPETALTGKAVCVTGKVTLYDDIPRISINNENEITLWRGEAP
;
A
#
# COMPACT_ATOMS: atom_id res chain seq x y z
N HIS A 1 -2.05 36.03 -6.53
CA HIS A 1 -2.15 34.87 -5.63
C HIS A 1 -2.62 33.67 -6.42
N VAL A 2 -1.87 32.59 -6.41
CA VAL A 2 -2.32 31.31 -6.96
C VAL A 2 -3.02 30.57 -5.83
N SER A 3 -4.30 30.20 -6.04
CA SER A 3 -5.05 29.41 -5.07
C SER A 3 -4.54 27.96 -5.09
N VAL A 4 -4.20 27.45 -3.93
CA VAL A 4 -3.83 26.03 -3.75
C VAL A 4 -5.10 25.26 -3.39
N PRO A 5 -5.51 24.27 -4.18
CA PRO A 5 -6.70 23.48 -3.88
C PRO A 5 -6.52 22.70 -2.59
N LYS A 6 -7.60 22.54 -1.83
CA LYS A 6 -7.59 21.73 -0.59
C LYS A 6 -7.70 20.23 -0.88
N PHE A 7 -8.33 19.87 -1.99
CA PHE A 7 -8.57 18.49 -2.41
C PHE A 7 -8.27 18.35 -3.89
N PHE A 8 -7.88 17.15 -4.27
CA PHE A 8 -7.81 16.68 -5.64
C PHE A 8 -8.79 15.53 -5.84
N PHE A 9 -9.28 15.37 -7.05
CA PHE A 9 -10.04 14.20 -7.44
C PHE A 9 -9.46 13.56 -8.68
N LYS A 10 -9.77 12.28 -8.87
CA LYS A 10 -9.53 11.54 -10.10
C LYS A 10 -10.73 10.62 -10.34
N ALA A 11 -11.35 10.71 -11.50
CA ALA A 11 -12.39 9.81 -11.94
C ALA A 11 -11.87 8.94 -13.08
N LEU A 12 -12.23 7.66 -13.07
CA LEU A 12 -11.84 6.64 -14.05
C LEU A 12 -13.09 5.88 -14.48
N ALA A 13 -13.20 5.65 -15.77
CA ALA A 13 -14.19 4.74 -16.35
C ALA A 13 -13.47 3.72 -17.24
N ASP A 14 -13.86 2.47 -17.14
CA ASP A 14 -13.51 1.41 -18.06
C ASP A 14 -14.78 1.08 -18.86
N LEU A 15 -14.74 1.36 -20.14
CA LEU A 15 -15.86 1.23 -21.06
C LEU A 15 -15.69 0.05 -22.03
N ASP A 16 -14.65 -0.76 -21.82
CA ASP A 16 -14.35 -1.90 -22.67
C ASP A 16 -15.21 -3.11 -22.30
N GLY A 17 -15.85 -3.70 -23.32
CA GLY A 17 -16.68 -4.89 -23.16
C GLY A 17 -18.06 -4.63 -22.54
N ASP A 18 -18.69 -5.71 -22.07
CA ASP A 18 -20.06 -5.68 -21.52
C ASP A 18 -20.12 -5.25 -20.04
N ASP A 19 -18.98 -5.23 -19.36
CA ASP A 19 -18.88 -4.97 -17.91
C ASP A 19 -18.25 -3.60 -17.62
N VAL A 20 -18.96 -2.55 -18.04
CA VAL A 20 -18.54 -1.17 -17.81
C VAL A 20 -18.48 -0.86 -16.32
N LYS A 21 -17.44 -0.14 -15.89
CA LYS A 21 -17.23 0.20 -14.49
C LYS A 21 -16.62 1.59 -14.31
N GLY A 22 -17.02 2.26 -13.22
CA GLY A 22 -16.56 3.58 -12.84
C GLY A 22 -16.04 3.60 -11.40
N ILE A 23 -15.07 4.46 -11.12
CA ILE A 23 -14.56 4.74 -9.78
C ILE A 23 -13.98 6.14 -9.74
N ALA A 24 -14.10 6.80 -8.61
CA ALA A 24 -13.42 8.06 -8.38
C ALA A 24 -12.69 8.06 -7.03
N PHE A 25 -11.81 9.02 -6.86
CA PHE A 25 -11.02 9.22 -5.65
C PHE A 25 -11.03 10.70 -5.30
N VAL A 26 -11.21 11.02 -4.02
CA VAL A 26 -11.07 12.38 -3.49
C VAL A 26 -10.04 12.36 -2.37
N MET A 27 -8.95 13.09 -2.55
CA MET A 27 -7.83 13.12 -1.61
C MET A 27 -7.48 14.54 -1.22
N GLN A 28 -7.06 14.73 0.02
CA GLN A 28 -6.56 16.03 0.47
C GLN A 28 -5.26 16.39 -0.23
N ASN A 29 -5.07 17.68 -0.49
CA ASN A 29 -3.78 18.21 -0.90
C ASN A 29 -2.86 18.33 0.32
N GLY A 30 -2.26 17.22 0.72
CA GLY A 30 -1.45 17.10 1.92
C GLY A 30 -1.14 15.66 2.24
N VAL A 31 -0.85 15.38 3.51
CA VAL A 31 -0.61 14.01 3.98
C VAL A 31 -1.94 13.26 4.01
N ASN A 32 -1.98 12.13 3.32
CA ASN A 32 -3.12 11.21 3.31
C ASN A 32 -2.73 9.94 4.05
N ASP A 33 -3.54 9.54 5.04
CA ASP A 33 -3.32 8.36 5.86
C ASP A 33 -4.00 7.15 5.19
N GLY A 34 -3.23 6.30 4.54
CA GLY A 34 -3.74 5.06 3.94
C GLY A 34 -3.56 4.95 2.42
N PRO A 35 -3.82 3.76 1.87
CA PRO A 35 -3.68 3.53 0.44
C PRO A 35 -4.76 4.32 -0.34
N PRO A 36 -4.48 4.71 -1.60
CA PRO A 36 -5.43 5.47 -2.44
C PRO A 36 -6.84 4.89 -2.48
N ILE A 37 -6.95 3.58 -2.40
CA ILE A 37 -8.22 2.85 -2.41
C ILE A 37 -9.16 3.22 -1.24
N SER A 38 -8.61 3.69 -0.11
CA SER A 38 -9.39 4.15 1.04
C SER A 38 -10.13 5.47 0.78
N TYR A 39 -9.78 6.16 -0.31
CA TYR A 39 -10.38 7.42 -0.74
C TYR A 39 -11.31 7.24 -1.94
N ALA A 40 -11.63 5.97 -2.26
CA ALA A 40 -12.54 5.66 -3.35
C ALA A 40 -13.96 6.15 -3.03
N VAL A 41 -14.57 6.78 -4.00
CA VAL A 41 -15.94 7.30 -3.96
C VAL A 41 -16.62 7.01 -5.31
N SER A 42 -17.92 7.21 -5.42
CA SER A 42 -18.60 7.21 -6.71
C SER A 42 -18.25 8.47 -7.53
N ILE A 43 -18.38 8.39 -8.83
CA ILE A 43 -18.25 9.55 -9.73
C ILE A 43 -19.31 10.59 -9.38
N ASP A 44 -20.56 10.19 -9.12
CA ASP A 44 -21.64 11.04 -8.60
C ASP A 44 -21.21 11.89 -7.40
N SER A 45 -20.41 11.29 -6.49
CA SER A 45 -19.93 12.02 -5.30
C SER A 45 -18.97 13.14 -5.68
N VAL A 46 -18.13 12.92 -6.67
CA VAL A 46 -17.22 13.96 -7.19
C VAL A 46 -17.99 15.05 -7.89
N GLU A 47 -18.96 14.71 -8.72
CA GLU A 47 -19.81 15.65 -9.43
C GLU A 47 -20.60 16.56 -8.48
N LYS A 48 -21.17 15.95 -7.45
CA LYS A 48 -21.88 16.69 -6.40
C LYS A 48 -20.97 17.68 -5.66
N ILE A 49 -19.70 17.34 -5.46
CA ILE A 49 -18.73 18.21 -4.77
C ILE A 49 -18.25 19.33 -5.70
N THR A 50 -18.04 19.01 -6.99
CA THR A 50 -17.37 19.91 -7.94
C THR A 50 -18.35 20.74 -8.77
N GLY A 51 -19.58 20.25 -8.95
CA GLY A 51 -20.55 20.79 -9.89
C GLY A 51 -20.20 20.52 -11.37
N LEU A 52 -19.26 19.58 -11.60
CA LEU A 52 -18.89 19.14 -12.95
C LEU A 52 -19.78 17.97 -13.35
N ASP A 53 -20.03 17.85 -14.63
CA ASP A 53 -20.66 16.70 -15.28
C ASP A 53 -19.52 15.91 -15.95
N LEU A 54 -19.15 14.79 -15.33
CA LEU A 54 -18.04 13.95 -15.77
C LEU A 54 -18.59 12.87 -16.71
N PHE A 55 -17.84 12.57 -17.76
CA PHE A 55 -18.24 11.57 -18.76
C PHE A 55 -19.52 11.88 -19.57
N ALA A 56 -19.98 13.12 -19.62
CA ALA A 56 -21.15 13.59 -20.40
C ALA A 56 -21.16 13.20 -21.89
N SER A 57 -20.08 12.65 -22.42
CA SER A 57 -19.99 12.13 -23.79
C SER A 57 -20.36 10.65 -23.91
N VAL A 58 -20.58 9.96 -22.81
CA VAL A 58 -21.02 8.56 -22.73
C VAL A 58 -22.55 8.52 -22.83
N SER A 59 -23.13 7.43 -23.30
CA SER A 59 -24.59 7.32 -23.33
C SER A 59 -25.18 7.31 -21.90
N ASP A 60 -26.32 7.97 -21.71
CA ASP A 60 -27.00 8.12 -20.41
C ASP A 60 -27.13 6.79 -19.65
N GLU A 61 -27.41 5.68 -20.34
CA GLU A 61 -27.53 4.35 -19.73
C GLU A 61 -26.21 3.85 -19.13
N VAL A 62 -25.09 4.08 -19.80
CA VAL A 62 -23.74 3.70 -19.35
C VAL A 62 -23.26 4.67 -18.27
N GLU A 63 -23.51 5.96 -18.46
CA GLU A 63 -23.15 7.04 -17.54
C GLU A 63 -23.75 6.77 -16.15
N VAL A 64 -25.06 6.60 -16.04
CA VAL A 64 -25.75 6.28 -14.77
C VAL A 64 -25.15 5.03 -14.10
N ARG A 65 -24.75 4.03 -14.88
CA ARG A 65 -24.13 2.82 -14.31
C ARG A 65 -22.75 3.07 -13.73
N ILE A 66 -21.86 3.77 -14.45
CA ILE A 66 -20.50 4.01 -14.02
C ILE A 66 -20.41 5.03 -12.87
N GLU A 67 -21.31 6.01 -12.84
CA GLU A 67 -21.31 7.12 -11.87
C GLU A 67 -21.78 6.68 -10.48
N ALA A 68 -22.82 5.85 -10.43
CA ALA A 68 -23.34 5.31 -9.18
C ALA A 68 -22.40 4.27 -8.52
N MET A 69 -21.44 3.73 -9.27
CA MET A 69 -20.53 2.73 -8.75
C MET A 69 -19.52 3.31 -7.74
N HIS A 70 -19.39 2.66 -6.60
CA HIS A 70 -18.34 2.93 -5.61
C HIS A 70 -17.63 1.65 -5.17
N VAL A 71 -17.76 0.57 -5.96
CA VAL A 71 -17.26 -0.76 -5.63
C VAL A 71 -15.87 -0.94 -6.21
N ILE A 72 -14.91 -1.22 -5.35
CA ILE A 72 -13.50 -1.42 -5.69
C ILE A 72 -13.27 -2.77 -6.39
N LYS A 73 -14.06 -3.78 -6.00
CA LYS A 73 -13.88 -5.17 -6.42
C LYS A 73 -13.80 -5.41 -7.93
N PRO A 74 -14.57 -4.71 -8.79
CA PRO A 74 -14.46 -4.84 -10.24
C PRO A 74 -13.14 -4.32 -10.83
N TRP A 75 -12.41 -3.47 -10.07
CA TRP A 75 -11.12 -2.92 -10.46
C TRP A 75 -9.94 -3.79 -10.02
N GLN A 76 -10.23 -4.82 -9.23
CA GLN A 76 -9.26 -5.84 -8.84
C GLN A 76 -9.33 -6.97 -9.87
N ALA A 77 -8.35 -7.07 -10.76
CA ALA A 77 -8.27 -8.17 -11.70
C ALA A 77 -8.25 -9.51 -10.96
N GLN A 78 -9.12 -10.44 -11.39
CA GLN A 78 -9.07 -11.80 -10.87
C GLN A 78 -7.74 -12.44 -11.29
N GLY A 79 -6.89 -12.76 -10.32
CA GLY A 79 -5.61 -13.43 -10.55
C GLY A 79 -4.44 -12.53 -10.93
N ASP A 80 -4.66 -11.23 -11.17
CA ASP A 80 -3.61 -10.27 -11.00
C ASP A 80 -3.48 -10.06 -9.49
N PRO A 81 -2.38 -10.50 -8.86
CA PRO A 81 -2.05 -9.98 -7.57
C PRO A 81 -1.79 -8.50 -7.83
N PHE A 82 -2.86 -7.67 -7.85
CA PHE A 82 -2.72 -6.22 -8.02
C PHE A 82 -1.66 -5.81 -7.02
N PHE A 83 -0.43 -6.01 -7.49
CA PHE A 83 0.80 -5.79 -6.75
C PHE A 83 0.89 -6.51 -5.40
N GLY A 84 0.25 -7.68 -5.23
CA GLY A 84 0.26 -8.37 -3.94
C GLY A 84 -0.22 -7.49 -2.79
N GLU A 85 -1.08 -6.50 -3.06
CA GLU A 85 -1.51 -5.56 -2.04
C GLU A 85 -2.38 -6.25 -0.99
N VAL A 86 -1.93 -6.14 0.24
CA VAL A 86 -2.71 -6.46 1.44
C VAL A 86 -2.93 -5.16 2.18
N ALA A 87 -4.14 -4.95 2.70
CA ALA A 87 -4.41 -3.78 3.52
C ALA A 87 -3.43 -3.73 4.71
N PRO A 88 -2.81 -2.56 4.98
CA PRO A 88 -1.97 -2.40 6.16
C PRO A 88 -2.69 -2.79 7.44
N LEU A 89 -1.96 -3.29 8.41
CA LEU A 89 -2.55 -3.64 9.72
C LEU A 89 -3.29 -2.43 10.30
N LYS A 90 -4.49 -2.69 10.83
CA LYS A 90 -5.35 -1.62 11.35
C LYS A 90 -4.72 -0.98 12.59
N ALA A 91 -4.49 0.33 12.52
CA ALA A 91 -4.04 1.10 13.68
C ALA A 91 -5.21 1.36 14.68
N PRO A 92 -4.95 1.60 15.99
CA PRO A 92 -3.62 1.60 16.60
C PRO A 92 -3.07 0.19 16.85
N LEU A 93 -1.76 0.04 16.69
CA LEU A 93 -1.03 -1.16 17.09
C LEU A 93 -0.48 -1.00 18.52
N PRO A 94 0.03 -2.06 19.14
CA PRO A 94 0.69 -1.99 20.45
C PRO A 94 1.76 -0.90 20.49
N LYS A 95 2.02 -0.36 21.68
CA LYS A 95 2.98 0.74 21.88
C LYS A 95 4.35 0.42 21.26
N GLY A 96 4.84 1.32 20.43
CA GLY A 96 6.13 1.18 19.74
C GLY A 96 6.06 0.36 18.45
N MET A 97 4.88 -0.12 18.07
CA MET A 97 4.59 -0.80 16.81
C MET A 97 3.77 0.08 15.89
N TYR A 98 4.06 0.03 14.62
CA TYR A 98 3.42 0.83 13.59
C TYR A 98 3.18 -0.02 12.33
N ASN A 99 2.20 0.34 11.53
CA ASN A 99 2.01 -0.30 10.24
C ASN A 99 2.93 0.29 9.17
N THR A 100 2.94 -0.29 7.99
CA THR A 100 3.80 0.09 6.87
C THR A 100 3.63 1.54 6.43
N VAL A 101 2.40 2.06 6.41
CA VAL A 101 2.09 3.46 6.02
C VAL A 101 2.65 4.45 7.04
N GLN A 102 2.68 4.08 8.31
CA GLN A 102 3.19 4.92 9.39
C GLN A 102 4.72 4.96 9.42
N ALA A 103 5.43 4.03 8.78
CA ALA A 103 6.88 3.93 8.81
C ALA A 103 7.59 5.23 8.44
N ARG A 104 7.04 6.00 7.49
CA ARG A 104 7.61 7.28 7.04
C ARG A 104 7.70 8.36 8.12
N TYR A 105 6.84 8.29 9.14
CA TYR A 105 6.85 9.23 10.27
C TYR A 105 7.88 8.88 11.33
N HIS A 106 8.55 7.73 11.19
CA HIS A 106 9.53 7.21 12.13
C HIS A 106 10.94 7.12 11.57
N VAL A 107 11.21 7.81 10.46
CA VAL A 107 12.55 7.89 9.86
C VAL A 107 13.56 8.43 10.88
N GLY A 108 14.67 7.72 11.03
CA GLY A 108 15.72 8.02 12.01
C GLY A 108 15.53 7.35 13.37
N ASN A 109 14.33 6.88 13.69
CA ASN A 109 13.98 6.20 14.95
C ASN A 109 14.16 4.69 14.84
N THR A 110 14.42 4.04 15.98
CA THR A 110 14.35 2.58 16.13
C THR A 110 12.97 2.22 16.65
N VAL A 111 12.20 1.54 15.81
CA VAL A 111 10.81 1.16 16.08
C VAL A 111 10.50 -0.21 15.45
N THR A 112 9.31 -0.73 15.70
CA THR A 112 8.82 -1.96 15.09
C THR A 112 7.76 -1.63 14.04
N ILE A 113 7.99 -2.05 12.79
CA ILE A 113 7.04 -1.91 11.67
C ILE A 113 6.44 -3.28 11.36
N CYS A 114 5.11 -3.35 11.34
CA CYS A 114 4.36 -4.58 11.11
C CYS A 114 3.55 -4.51 9.80
N GLY A 115 3.51 -5.62 9.07
CA GLY A 115 2.76 -5.75 7.82
C GLY A 115 2.88 -7.18 7.27
N THR A 116 2.24 -7.46 6.15
CA THR A 116 2.27 -8.76 5.48
C THR A 116 3.34 -8.77 4.39
N VAL A 117 4.24 -9.74 4.42
CA VAL A 117 5.23 -9.93 3.34
C VAL A 117 4.51 -10.44 2.10
N VAL A 118 4.19 -9.56 1.18
CA VAL A 118 3.46 -9.90 -0.06
C VAL A 118 4.36 -10.40 -1.17
N ASN A 119 5.63 -10.01 -1.12
CA ASN A 119 6.63 -10.44 -2.08
C ASN A 119 8.02 -10.39 -1.47
N THR A 120 8.86 -11.33 -1.89
CA THR A 120 10.29 -11.34 -1.60
C THR A 120 11.08 -11.34 -2.90
N ARG A 121 12.24 -10.70 -2.89
CA ARG A 121 13.13 -10.66 -4.05
C ARG A 121 14.59 -10.68 -3.62
N ARG A 122 15.28 -11.76 -3.97
CA ARG A 122 16.74 -11.82 -3.89
C ARG A 122 17.36 -11.16 -5.13
N THR A 123 18.35 -10.34 -4.96
CA THR A 123 19.07 -9.70 -6.05
C THR A 123 20.57 -9.86 -5.89
N GLN A 124 21.20 -10.49 -6.87
CA GLN A 124 22.65 -10.67 -6.91
C GLN A 124 23.39 -9.33 -7.06
N LYS A 125 22.78 -8.36 -7.76
CA LYS A 125 23.40 -7.03 -7.96
C LYS A 125 23.60 -6.28 -6.64
N ALA A 126 22.66 -6.41 -5.70
CA ALA A 126 22.74 -5.75 -4.39
C ALA A 126 23.19 -6.69 -3.28
N ASN A 127 23.35 -7.99 -3.54
CA ASN A 127 23.63 -9.02 -2.54
C ASN A 127 22.66 -8.93 -1.35
N ALA A 128 21.37 -8.92 -1.64
CA ALA A 128 20.34 -8.71 -0.63
C ALA A 128 19.02 -9.39 -0.99
N ILE A 129 18.24 -9.71 0.04
CA ILE A 129 16.84 -10.09 -0.05
C ILE A 129 16.00 -8.88 0.37
N TYR A 130 15.07 -8.49 -0.49
CA TYR A 130 14.06 -7.48 -0.20
C TYR A 130 12.77 -8.18 0.21
N LEU A 131 12.20 -7.76 1.34
CA LEU A 131 10.90 -8.20 1.83
C LEU A 131 9.95 -7.02 1.68
N ASN A 132 9.06 -7.05 0.70
CA ASN A 132 8.07 -6.01 0.48
C ASN A 132 6.86 -6.28 1.36
N LEU A 133 6.51 -5.35 2.24
CA LEU A 133 5.40 -5.48 3.16
C LEU A 133 4.19 -4.72 2.65
N ASP A 134 3.04 -5.39 2.67
CA ASP A 134 1.71 -4.96 2.26
C ASP A 134 1.57 -4.60 0.77
N ARG A 135 2.62 -4.05 0.15
CA ARG A 135 2.64 -3.65 -1.26
C ARG A 135 3.94 -4.04 -1.94
N MET A 136 3.86 -4.48 -3.20
CA MET A 136 5.02 -4.86 -4.01
C MET A 136 5.76 -3.64 -4.57
N HIS A 137 7.04 -3.84 -4.91
CA HIS A 137 7.80 -2.87 -5.71
C HIS A 137 7.11 -2.66 -7.08
N PRO A 138 6.98 -1.41 -7.59
CA PRO A 138 7.56 -0.16 -7.08
C PRO A 138 6.64 0.65 -6.15
N HIS A 139 5.55 0.07 -5.65
CA HIS A 139 4.51 0.79 -4.92
C HIS A 139 4.54 0.57 -3.40
N GLN A 140 5.61 -0.02 -2.87
CA GLN A 140 5.75 -0.29 -1.44
C GLN A 140 5.81 0.99 -0.60
N ASP A 141 5.06 1.03 0.49
CA ASP A 141 5.16 2.08 1.51
C ASP A 141 6.31 1.83 2.48
N PHE A 142 6.71 0.55 2.58
CA PHE A 142 7.81 0.08 3.44
C PHE A 142 8.34 -1.26 2.94
N TYR A 143 9.64 -1.47 3.10
CA TYR A 143 10.26 -2.77 2.90
C TYR A 143 11.37 -3.05 3.92
N ALA A 144 11.66 -4.33 4.15
CA ALA A 144 12.81 -4.74 4.92
C ALA A 144 13.88 -5.34 4.00
N THR A 145 15.13 -5.24 4.39
CA THR A 145 16.28 -5.75 3.63
C THR A 145 17.11 -6.67 4.51
N VAL A 146 17.39 -7.88 4.04
CA VAL A 146 18.40 -8.77 4.61
C VAL A 146 19.57 -8.82 3.64
N TRP A 147 20.73 -8.35 4.07
CA TRP A 147 21.94 -8.41 3.27
C TRP A 147 22.50 -9.83 3.28
N ASP A 148 23.05 -10.33 2.16
CA ASP A 148 23.52 -11.71 2.04
C ASP A 148 24.61 -12.07 3.08
N PHE A 149 25.44 -11.10 3.49
CA PHE A 149 26.43 -11.32 4.55
C PHE A 149 25.81 -11.55 5.93
N ASN A 150 24.53 -11.21 6.13
CA ASN A 150 23.77 -11.52 7.35
C ASN A 150 23.03 -12.87 7.26
N GLY A 151 23.05 -13.52 6.08
CA GLY A 151 22.40 -14.82 5.89
C GLY A 151 22.73 -15.86 6.96
N PRO A 152 23.99 -16.01 7.41
CA PRO A 152 24.35 -16.94 8.48
C PRO A 152 23.67 -16.66 9.85
N ASN A 153 23.10 -15.47 10.06
CA ASN A 153 22.40 -15.07 11.27
C ASN A 153 20.92 -15.49 11.29
N PHE A 154 20.50 -16.26 10.27
CA PHE A 154 19.15 -16.79 10.14
C PHE A 154 19.18 -18.31 10.12
N SER A 155 18.33 -18.94 10.93
CA SER A 155 18.14 -20.40 10.95
C SER A 155 17.26 -20.90 9.80
N TYR A 156 16.70 -19.98 9.01
CA TYR A 156 15.83 -20.23 7.87
C TYR A 156 16.17 -19.30 6.71
N ASP A 157 15.74 -19.63 5.50
CA ASP A 157 15.84 -18.70 4.37
C ASP A 157 14.70 -17.65 4.43
N PRO A 158 15.00 -16.36 4.67
CA PRO A 158 13.98 -15.34 4.78
C PRO A 158 13.10 -15.18 3.51
N GLU A 159 13.66 -15.47 2.33
CA GLU A 159 12.96 -15.36 1.06
C GLU A 159 11.78 -16.32 0.98
N THR A 160 12.01 -17.58 1.36
CA THR A 160 10.98 -18.61 1.25
C THR A 160 10.10 -18.71 2.49
N ALA A 161 10.69 -18.47 3.68
CA ALA A 161 10.00 -18.67 4.95
C ALA A 161 8.99 -17.57 5.30
N LEU A 162 9.18 -16.34 4.80
CA LEU A 162 8.40 -15.19 5.23
C LEU A 162 7.32 -14.77 4.23
N THR A 163 7.39 -15.18 2.98
CA THR A 163 6.38 -14.84 1.96
C THR A 163 4.98 -15.26 2.40
N GLY A 164 4.03 -14.34 2.28
CA GLY A 164 2.63 -14.52 2.66
C GLY A 164 2.36 -14.41 4.17
N LYS A 165 3.38 -14.16 5.01
CA LYS A 165 3.20 -14.06 6.46
C LYS A 165 3.12 -12.61 6.92
N ALA A 166 2.26 -12.36 7.89
CA ALA A 166 2.26 -11.11 8.63
C ALA A 166 3.43 -11.13 9.64
N VAL A 167 4.27 -10.10 9.57
CA VAL A 167 5.50 -9.99 10.37
C VAL A 167 5.64 -8.61 10.99
N CYS A 168 6.43 -8.52 12.04
CA CYS A 168 6.89 -7.28 12.65
C CYS A 168 8.42 -7.22 12.56
N VAL A 169 8.94 -6.15 12.03
CA VAL A 169 10.37 -5.89 11.82
C VAL A 169 10.82 -4.78 12.75
N THR A 170 11.81 -5.04 13.60
CA THR A 170 12.35 -4.08 14.56
C THR A 170 13.71 -3.57 14.09
N GLY A 171 13.88 -2.26 14.04
CA GLY A 171 15.15 -1.66 13.65
C GLY A 171 15.04 -0.16 13.40
N LYS A 172 16.16 0.44 13.00
CA LYS A 172 16.21 1.86 12.63
C LYS A 172 15.60 2.06 11.25
N VAL A 173 14.55 2.89 11.18
CA VAL A 173 13.95 3.27 9.90
C VAL A 173 14.88 4.24 9.17
N THR A 174 15.23 3.92 7.95
CA THR A 174 16.01 4.74 7.04
C THR A 174 15.27 4.97 5.74
N LEU A 175 15.66 5.94 4.93
CA LEU A 175 15.13 6.16 3.59
C LEU A 175 16.09 5.64 2.54
N TYR A 176 15.53 5.06 1.49
CA TYR A 176 16.22 4.78 0.24
C TYR A 176 15.23 5.04 -0.92
N ASP A 177 15.59 5.92 -1.83
CA ASP A 177 14.72 6.43 -2.89
C ASP A 177 13.34 6.89 -2.35
N ASP A 178 13.37 7.68 -1.26
CA ASP A 178 12.20 8.18 -0.53
C ASP A 178 11.27 7.11 0.08
N ILE A 179 11.67 5.84 0.05
CA ILE A 179 10.91 4.75 0.65
C ILE A 179 11.52 4.36 2.00
N PRO A 180 10.70 4.33 3.07
CA PRO A 180 11.13 3.85 4.38
C PRO A 180 11.55 2.38 4.34
N ARG A 181 12.65 2.06 5.02
CA ARG A 181 13.12 0.68 5.14
C ARG A 181 13.81 0.43 6.48
N ILE A 182 13.87 -0.86 6.85
CA ILE A 182 14.70 -1.37 7.94
C ILE A 182 15.65 -2.42 7.37
N SER A 183 16.94 -2.33 7.69
CA SER A 183 17.90 -3.41 7.43
C SER A 183 17.90 -4.37 8.61
N ILE A 184 17.67 -5.65 8.35
CA ILE A 184 17.61 -6.74 9.32
C ILE A 184 18.96 -7.44 9.36
N ASN A 185 19.53 -7.60 10.54
CA ASN A 185 20.85 -8.20 10.74
C ASN A 185 20.77 -9.66 11.23
N ASN A 186 19.69 -10.03 11.89
CA ASN A 186 19.47 -11.39 12.41
C ASN A 186 17.98 -11.68 12.58
N GLU A 187 17.66 -12.96 12.79
CA GLU A 187 16.28 -13.44 12.88
C GLU A 187 15.49 -12.89 14.08
N ASN A 188 16.15 -12.42 15.15
CA ASN A 188 15.47 -11.87 16.32
C ASN A 188 14.86 -10.47 16.05
N GLU A 189 15.29 -9.80 14.96
CA GLU A 189 14.76 -8.50 14.55
C GLU A 189 13.47 -8.64 13.73
N ILE A 190 13.01 -9.88 13.46
CA ILE A 190 11.76 -10.16 12.77
C ILE A 190 10.95 -11.20 13.53
N THR A 191 9.67 -10.92 13.76
CA THR A 191 8.75 -11.81 14.47
C THR A 191 7.45 -11.96 13.70
N LEU A 192 6.77 -13.09 13.84
CA LEU A 192 5.45 -13.25 13.25
C LEU A 192 4.42 -12.42 14.02
N TRP A 193 3.60 -11.66 13.29
CA TRP A 193 2.45 -10.98 13.85
C TRP A 193 1.34 -12.00 14.16
N ARG A 194 0.88 -12.05 15.41
CA ARG A 194 -0.13 -13.05 15.88
C ARG A 194 -1.53 -12.46 16.07
N GLY A 195 -1.74 -11.20 15.66
CA GLY A 195 -3.10 -10.65 15.56
C GLY A 195 -3.74 -10.17 16.86
N GLU A 196 -3.09 -10.22 18.01
CA GLU A 196 -3.63 -9.68 19.26
C GLU A 196 -2.70 -8.65 19.88
N ALA A 197 -3.27 -7.48 20.17
CA ALA A 197 -2.72 -6.63 21.22
C ALA A 197 -3.06 -7.29 22.57
N PRO A 198 -2.13 -7.32 23.54
CA PRO A 198 -2.44 -7.74 24.88
C PRO A 198 -3.48 -6.82 25.52
#